data_4da86e9ab289e1ff92ac19d7f0b56d54
#
_entry.id   4da86e9ab289e1ff92ac19d7f0b56d54
#
_cell.length_a   1.000
_cell.length_b   1.000
_cell.length_c   1.000
_cell.angle_alpha   90.00
_cell.angle_beta   90.00
_cell.angle_gamma   90.00
#
_symmetry.space_group_name_H-M   'P 1'
#
loop_
_entity.id
_entity.type
_entity.pdbx_description
1 polymer ?
#
loop_
_entity_poly.entity_id
_entity_poly.type
_entity_poly.pdbx_seq_one_letter_code
_entity_poly.pdbx_strand_id
1 'polypeptide(L)'
;MNLKKNAFIFYIVSSCLVLVLVVVTFMLHRNDKIRQLSAEYYTELPDNAPDTDPLMGISEDFITDPDAFAGNLPLVVLHIDTELPEYKDFGDGYEQVVEDVDPWTTGHIALYENESGLNTLRDIPVMTSDIRIKKRGHTSYGFDKSQYYIKLITGEGLDNPQEVFGMAAEDSWILNGSMADKSMIRNYLGYRVAAQIMEYAPRCAFCEMFTEENGVYTYQGVYLMMESIKQSENRVPIDESKKDEVYTSYLVRRDRYTNFDTMLDTYARLEGLSEEWIGVKYPSVAKQTEDNLAYIQEDFSKIERMLMSDDPTVYKRYPRYIDVDSFVDYFLINEYFGNYDAGEHSTYMYKSSYGKLKIGPVWDFDQAMNNSSRAEADPYTLAMQDRAFFENLANDSTFVEKLKSRYAFLRTTYLNDYYISDIIDETNRYLVAARQREWYRWAEDYLDDSGERHGNYYLDDYEKEGIVISRFNDDYEQEILTIKTYLNIHGENIQSELTGIQESCTETTGPLGEMTLLFLITCCLFAVPSILINRK
;
A
#
# COMPACT_ATOMS: atom_id res chain seq x y z
N MET A 1 13.35 58.46 33.98
CA MET A 1 14.31 57.72 33.12
C MET A 1 14.18 56.19 33.22
N ASN A 2 13.89 55.63 34.38
CA ASN A 2 13.75 54.16 34.59
C ASN A 2 12.52 53.49 33.92
N LEU A 3 11.37 54.17 33.88
CA LEU A 3 10.14 53.59 33.29
C LEU A 3 10.24 53.33 31.77
N LYS A 4 10.88 54.27 31.01
CA LYS A 4 11.10 54.06 29.55
C LYS A 4 12.09 52.93 29.27
N LYS A 5 13.08 52.75 30.13
CA LYS A 5 14.06 51.68 29.99
C LYS A 5 13.43 50.30 30.28
N ASN A 6 12.57 50.22 31.25
CA ASN A 6 11.87 48.97 31.59
C ASN A 6 10.83 48.58 30.50
N ALA A 7 10.11 49.55 29.95
CA ALA A 7 9.23 49.34 28.81
C ALA A 7 10.00 48.86 27.58
N PHE A 8 11.15 49.44 27.27
CA PHE A 8 12.00 49.04 26.14
C PHE A 8 12.54 47.60 26.30
N ILE A 9 12.99 47.24 27.54
CA ILE A 9 13.43 45.88 27.84
C ILE A 9 12.27 44.87 27.69
N PHE A 10 11.07 45.23 28.16
CA PHE A 10 9.89 44.42 28.01
C PHE A 10 9.55 44.14 26.52
N TYR A 11 9.58 45.16 25.68
CA TYR A 11 9.34 44.97 24.23
C TYR A 11 10.39 44.08 23.57
N ILE A 12 11.67 44.21 23.92
CA ILE A 12 12.72 43.34 23.40
C ILE A 12 12.47 41.87 23.83
N VAL A 13 12.23 41.64 25.10
CA VAL A 13 11.98 40.28 25.62
C VAL A 13 10.75 39.65 24.97
N SER A 14 9.66 40.42 24.83
CA SER A 14 8.43 39.94 24.19
C SER A 14 8.63 39.63 22.70
N SER A 15 9.36 40.48 21.98
CA SER A 15 9.69 40.26 20.58
C SER A 15 10.59 39.05 20.39
N CYS A 16 11.55 38.81 21.27
CA CYS A 16 12.40 37.63 21.27
C CYS A 16 11.57 36.35 21.57
N LEU A 17 10.61 36.42 22.51
CA LEU A 17 9.76 35.31 22.84
C LEU A 17 8.82 34.90 21.68
N VAL A 18 8.27 35.90 20.97
CA VAL A 18 7.47 35.70 19.76
C VAL A 18 8.32 35.08 18.65
N LEU A 19 9.55 35.60 18.46
CA LEU A 19 10.47 35.04 17.46
C LEU A 19 10.85 33.58 17.76
N VAL A 20 11.11 33.26 19.05
CA VAL A 20 11.38 31.90 19.49
C VAL A 20 10.17 31.00 19.25
N LEU A 21 8.96 31.46 19.59
CA LEU A 21 7.71 30.71 19.32
C LEU A 21 7.50 30.47 17.83
N VAL A 22 7.72 31.49 16.98
CA VAL A 22 7.62 31.35 15.52
C VAL A 22 8.67 30.37 15.00
N VAL A 23 9.90 30.44 15.48
CA VAL A 23 10.98 29.51 15.10
C VAL A 23 10.69 28.09 15.57
N VAL A 24 10.19 27.92 16.80
CA VAL A 24 9.80 26.61 17.33
C VAL A 24 8.61 26.05 16.55
N THR A 25 7.59 26.86 16.26
CA THR A 25 6.45 26.45 15.43
C THR A 25 6.90 26.09 14.02
N PHE A 26 7.82 26.87 13.43
CA PHE A 26 8.39 26.59 12.13
C PHE A 26 9.27 25.33 12.13
N MET A 27 10.05 25.10 13.20
CA MET A 27 10.83 23.86 13.36
C MET A 27 9.93 22.63 13.58
N LEU A 28 8.88 22.77 14.39
CA LEU A 28 7.89 21.71 14.57
C LEU A 28 7.17 21.40 13.24
N HIS A 29 6.76 22.44 12.52
CA HIS A 29 6.11 22.27 11.20
C HIS A 29 7.07 21.76 10.11
N ARG A 30 8.37 21.99 10.26
CA ARG A 30 9.40 21.52 9.32
C ARG A 30 9.80 20.06 9.57
N ASN A 31 9.62 19.57 10.79
CA ASN A 31 9.82 18.15 11.12
C ASN A 31 8.64 17.25 10.74
N ASP A 32 7.48 17.85 10.42
CA ASP A 32 6.29 17.11 9.96
C ASP A 32 6.26 16.85 8.44
N LYS A 33 7.34 17.14 7.70
CA LYS A 33 7.47 16.57 6.36
C LYS A 33 7.68 15.06 6.51
N ILE A 34 6.62 14.32 6.28
CA ILE A 34 6.69 12.87 6.10
C ILE A 34 7.83 12.58 5.13
N ARG A 35 8.82 11.81 5.56
CA ARG A 35 9.90 11.35 4.69
C ARG A 35 9.30 10.29 3.76
N GLN A 36 9.05 10.66 2.52
CA GLN A 36 8.55 9.75 1.49
C GLN A 36 9.70 8.89 0.99
N LEU A 37 9.78 7.65 1.48
CA LEU A 37 10.89 6.73 1.19
C LEU A 37 10.87 6.21 -0.26
N SER A 38 9.69 6.15 -0.88
CA SER A 38 9.50 5.50 -2.18
C SER A 38 9.27 6.49 -3.32
N ALA A 39 9.06 7.78 -3.03
CA ALA A 39 8.64 8.76 -4.05
C ALA A 39 9.67 8.95 -5.17
N GLU A 40 10.96 8.99 -4.82
CA GLU A 40 12.05 9.22 -5.78
C GLU A 40 12.31 8.01 -6.70
N TYR A 41 11.82 6.83 -6.33
CA TYR A 41 11.97 5.63 -7.15
C TYR A 41 11.11 5.68 -8.41
N TYR A 42 9.88 6.18 -8.27
CA TYR A 42 8.93 6.22 -9.37
C TYR A 42 9.20 7.41 -10.29
N THR A 43 9.98 7.18 -11.30
CA THR A 43 10.27 8.13 -12.38
C THR A 43 9.41 7.86 -13.61
N GLU A 44 9.55 8.68 -14.64
CA GLU A 44 8.91 8.44 -15.95
C GLU A 44 9.43 7.15 -16.57
N LEU A 45 8.51 6.31 -17.06
CA LEU A 45 8.87 5.05 -17.72
C LEU A 45 9.44 5.32 -19.12
N PRO A 46 10.43 4.55 -19.56
CA PRO A 46 11.03 4.74 -20.88
C PRO A 46 10.03 4.44 -22.01
N ASP A 47 10.06 5.25 -23.05
CA ASP A 47 9.26 5.06 -24.28
C ASP A 47 10.07 4.28 -25.32
N ASN A 48 10.45 3.05 -25.01
CA ASN A 48 11.34 2.20 -25.81
C ASN A 48 10.69 0.86 -26.21
N ALA A 49 9.41 0.90 -26.58
CA ALA A 49 8.80 -0.30 -27.17
C ALA A 49 9.61 -0.73 -28.41
N PRO A 50 10.12 -1.97 -28.46
CA PRO A 50 10.88 -2.44 -29.60
C PRO A 50 9.99 -2.47 -30.86
N ASP A 51 10.53 -2.00 -31.97
CA ASP A 51 9.90 -2.09 -33.31
C ASP A 51 10.09 -3.51 -33.90
N THR A 52 9.69 -4.52 -33.13
CA THR A 52 9.80 -5.94 -33.46
C THR A 52 8.46 -6.64 -33.29
N ASP A 53 8.27 -7.78 -33.97
CA ASP A 53 7.10 -8.63 -33.73
C ASP A 53 7.06 -9.04 -32.22
N PRO A 54 6.01 -8.68 -31.47
CA PRO A 54 5.92 -9.01 -30.05
C PRO A 54 5.97 -10.50 -29.74
N LEU A 55 5.53 -11.36 -30.68
CA LEU A 55 5.52 -12.81 -30.49
C LEU A 55 6.78 -13.49 -31.00
N MET A 56 7.76 -12.72 -31.49
CA MET A 56 9.02 -13.28 -32.00
C MET A 56 9.73 -14.10 -30.90
N GLY A 57 10.09 -15.32 -31.22
CA GLY A 57 10.79 -16.24 -30.34
C GLY A 57 9.89 -16.98 -29.32
N ILE A 58 8.56 -16.82 -29.38
CA ILE A 58 7.62 -17.57 -28.52
C ILE A 58 6.77 -18.49 -29.41
N SER A 59 6.76 -19.78 -29.09
CA SER A 59 5.94 -20.78 -29.77
C SER A 59 4.53 -20.89 -29.20
N GLU A 60 3.63 -21.63 -29.85
CA GLU A 60 2.23 -21.84 -29.41
C GLU A 60 2.14 -22.54 -28.04
N ASP A 61 3.12 -23.32 -27.65
CA ASP A 61 3.26 -23.96 -26.36
C ASP A 61 4.11 -23.14 -25.36
N PHE A 62 4.33 -21.86 -25.69
CA PHE A 62 5.07 -20.86 -24.88
C PHE A 62 6.54 -21.18 -24.62
N ILE A 63 7.09 -22.16 -25.33
CA ILE A 63 8.53 -22.39 -25.34
C ILE A 63 9.19 -21.20 -26.04
N THR A 64 10.18 -20.62 -25.38
CA THR A 64 10.87 -19.43 -25.86
C THR A 64 12.19 -19.80 -26.51
N ASP A 65 12.39 -19.35 -27.76
CA ASP A 65 13.71 -19.38 -28.41
C ASP A 65 14.58 -18.25 -27.83
N PRO A 66 15.61 -18.56 -27.01
CA PRO A 66 16.42 -17.52 -26.38
C PRO A 66 17.29 -16.74 -27.38
N ASP A 67 17.47 -17.20 -28.60
CA ASP A 67 18.22 -16.48 -29.65
C ASP A 67 17.34 -15.50 -30.42
N ALA A 68 16.02 -15.69 -30.40
CA ALA A 68 15.07 -14.86 -31.13
C ALA A 68 14.31 -13.87 -30.23
N PHE A 69 14.11 -14.19 -28.93
CA PHE A 69 13.34 -13.34 -28.00
C PHE A 69 14.09 -12.04 -27.68
N ALA A 70 13.36 -10.92 -27.76
CA ALA A 70 13.79 -9.62 -27.29
C ALA A 70 12.59 -8.79 -26.78
N GLY A 71 12.73 -8.19 -25.61
CA GLY A 71 11.68 -7.37 -24.97
C GLY A 71 12.22 -6.10 -24.35
N ASN A 72 11.35 -5.11 -24.16
CA ASN A 72 11.72 -3.85 -23.52
C ASN A 72 11.66 -3.91 -21.99
N LEU A 73 10.91 -4.85 -21.42
CA LEU A 73 10.89 -5.01 -19.96
C LEU A 73 12.11 -5.78 -19.47
N PRO A 74 12.59 -5.52 -18.24
CA PRO A 74 13.53 -6.39 -17.56
C PRO A 74 13.02 -7.84 -17.53
N LEU A 75 13.94 -8.82 -17.57
CA LEU A 75 13.58 -10.23 -17.56
C LEU A 75 13.93 -10.87 -16.23
N VAL A 76 13.08 -11.79 -15.79
CA VAL A 76 13.29 -12.65 -14.64
C VAL A 76 13.26 -14.10 -15.10
N VAL A 77 14.32 -14.83 -14.86
CA VAL A 77 14.38 -16.28 -15.13
C VAL A 77 14.45 -17.01 -13.80
N LEU A 78 13.49 -17.90 -13.58
CA LEU A 78 13.42 -18.78 -12.41
C LEU A 78 13.74 -20.22 -12.80
N HIS A 79 14.69 -20.81 -12.09
CA HIS A 79 14.87 -22.25 -12.02
C HIS A 79 14.43 -22.74 -10.64
N ILE A 80 13.52 -23.70 -10.58
CA ILE A 80 12.97 -24.27 -9.34
C ILE A 80 13.43 -25.72 -9.22
N ASP A 81 14.14 -26.05 -8.15
CA ASP A 81 14.79 -27.36 -8.01
C ASP A 81 13.80 -28.52 -7.84
N THR A 82 12.67 -28.25 -7.17
CA THR A 82 11.61 -29.24 -6.92
C THR A 82 10.25 -28.59 -7.05
N GLU A 83 9.26 -29.39 -7.43
CA GLU A 83 7.88 -28.93 -7.52
C GLU A 83 7.43 -28.22 -6.24
N LEU A 84 6.73 -27.08 -6.39
CA LEU A 84 6.21 -26.34 -5.26
C LEU A 84 5.06 -27.11 -4.60
N PRO A 85 5.07 -27.22 -3.26
CA PRO A 85 4.01 -27.93 -2.55
C PRO A 85 2.62 -27.37 -2.87
N GLU A 86 1.66 -28.24 -3.06
CA GLU A 86 0.26 -27.84 -3.17
C GLU A 86 -0.33 -27.59 -1.76
N TYR A 87 -1.12 -26.53 -1.65
CA TYR A 87 -1.94 -26.29 -0.47
C TYR A 87 -3.30 -26.97 -0.65
N LYS A 88 -3.93 -27.38 0.43
CA LYS A 88 -5.33 -27.80 0.41
C LYS A 88 -6.22 -26.65 0.89
N ASP A 89 -7.18 -26.30 0.05
CA ASP A 89 -8.33 -25.53 0.47
C ASP A 89 -9.24 -26.42 1.33
N PHE A 90 -9.54 -26.00 2.56
CA PHE A 90 -10.42 -26.71 3.46
C PHE A 90 -11.90 -26.31 3.32
N GLY A 91 -12.24 -25.49 2.29
CA GLY A 91 -13.61 -25.20 1.91
C GLY A 91 -14.33 -24.14 2.77
N ASP A 92 -13.64 -23.52 3.71
CA ASP A 92 -14.16 -22.45 4.57
C ASP A 92 -13.46 -21.10 4.35
N GLY A 93 -12.68 -21.00 3.26
CA GLY A 93 -11.88 -19.83 2.94
C GLY A 93 -10.58 -19.71 3.75
N TYR A 94 -10.22 -20.73 4.52
CA TYR A 94 -8.96 -20.81 5.24
C TYR A 94 -7.96 -21.69 4.50
N GLU A 95 -6.92 -21.07 3.98
CA GLU A 95 -5.78 -21.81 3.45
C GLU A 95 -4.95 -22.36 4.61
N GLN A 96 -4.90 -23.65 4.73
CA GLN A 96 -3.96 -24.31 5.63
C GLN A 96 -2.90 -25.01 4.79
N VAL A 97 -1.64 -24.73 5.10
CA VAL A 97 -0.58 -25.66 4.72
C VAL A 97 -0.93 -27.01 5.30
N VAL A 98 -0.83 -28.07 4.50
CA VAL A 98 -0.95 -29.43 5.01
C VAL A 98 0.05 -29.55 6.16
N GLU A 99 -0.42 -29.95 7.34
CA GLU A 99 0.46 -30.18 8.49
C GLU A 99 1.66 -31.02 8.02
N ASP A 100 2.86 -30.59 8.39
CA ASP A 100 4.14 -31.22 8.06
C ASP A 100 4.73 -30.96 6.63
N VAL A 101 4.17 -30.09 5.80
CA VAL A 101 4.79 -29.71 4.51
C VAL A 101 5.46 -28.33 4.62
N ASP A 102 6.77 -28.28 4.43
CA ASP A 102 7.48 -27.00 4.25
C ASP A 102 7.01 -26.37 2.93
N PRO A 103 6.39 -25.17 2.95
CA PRO A 103 5.92 -24.51 1.73
C PRO A 103 7.06 -24.03 0.82
N TRP A 104 8.28 -24.09 1.30
CA TRP A 104 9.45 -23.58 0.61
C TRP A 104 10.15 -24.66 -0.20
N THR A 105 10.61 -24.29 -1.37
CA THR A 105 11.63 -25.01 -2.13
C THR A 105 12.81 -24.11 -2.42
N THR A 106 13.87 -24.68 -2.98
CA THR A 106 15.06 -23.96 -3.43
C THR A 106 15.04 -23.78 -4.95
N GLY A 107 15.93 -22.94 -5.44
CA GLY A 107 16.10 -22.67 -6.86
C GLY A 107 17.13 -21.58 -7.12
N HIS A 108 17.11 -21.07 -8.32
CA HIS A 108 17.97 -19.97 -8.76
C HIS A 108 17.14 -18.90 -9.45
N ILE A 109 17.54 -17.63 -9.30
CA ILE A 109 16.99 -16.50 -10.02
C ILE A 109 18.09 -15.79 -10.79
N ALA A 110 17.77 -15.38 -12.03
CA ALA A 110 18.59 -14.48 -12.83
C ALA A 110 17.76 -13.30 -13.31
N LEU A 111 18.31 -12.09 -13.17
CA LEU A 111 17.69 -10.84 -13.63
C LEU A 111 18.47 -10.26 -14.78
N TYR A 112 17.77 -9.79 -15.80
CA TYR A 112 18.36 -9.16 -16.98
C TYR A 112 17.77 -7.76 -17.14
N GLU A 113 18.64 -6.78 -17.22
CA GLU A 113 18.29 -5.40 -17.45
C GLU A 113 19.42 -4.73 -18.21
N ASN A 114 19.16 -4.38 -19.49
CA ASN A 114 20.14 -3.78 -20.36
C ASN A 114 19.91 -2.28 -20.48
N GLU A 115 20.96 -1.48 -20.35
CA GLU A 115 20.91 -0.02 -20.51
C GLU A 115 20.36 0.44 -21.86
N SER A 116 20.42 -0.40 -22.89
CA SER A 116 19.80 -0.11 -24.19
C SER A 116 18.28 -0.13 -24.19
N GLY A 117 17.66 -0.65 -23.12
CA GLY A 117 16.21 -0.86 -23.05
C GLY A 117 15.71 -2.06 -23.88
N LEU A 118 16.61 -2.88 -24.43
CA LEU A 118 16.28 -4.13 -25.12
C LEU A 118 16.95 -5.29 -24.38
N ASN A 119 16.14 -6.18 -23.80
CA ASN A 119 16.58 -7.30 -23.00
C ASN A 119 16.39 -8.61 -23.74
N THR A 120 17.38 -9.50 -23.68
CA THR A 120 17.38 -10.83 -24.29
C THR A 120 17.76 -11.89 -23.26
N LEU A 121 17.39 -13.14 -23.51
CA LEU A 121 17.79 -14.29 -22.67
C LEU A 121 19.27 -14.69 -22.88
N ARG A 122 19.99 -14.03 -23.81
CA ARG A 122 21.42 -14.21 -24.07
C ARG A 122 22.30 -13.15 -23.43
N ASP A 123 21.70 -12.12 -22.87
CA ASP A 123 22.44 -11.11 -22.12
C ASP A 123 23.13 -11.72 -20.90
N ILE A 124 24.11 -11.02 -20.38
CA ILE A 124 24.69 -11.38 -19.09
C ILE A 124 23.72 -10.85 -18.02
N PRO A 125 23.22 -11.71 -17.11
CA PRO A 125 22.33 -11.25 -16.05
C PRO A 125 23.02 -10.21 -15.16
N VAL A 126 22.30 -9.15 -14.82
CA VAL A 126 22.78 -8.11 -13.90
C VAL A 126 22.82 -8.59 -12.46
N MET A 127 22.01 -9.59 -12.12
CA MET A 127 22.01 -10.22 -10.81
C MET A 127 21.66 -11.71 -10.94
N THR A 128 22.34 -12.54 -10.15
CA THR A 128 21.97 -13.94 -9.92
C THR A 128 22.06 -14.27 -8.44
N SER A 129 21.18 -15.14 -7.98
CA SER A 129 21.20 -15.61 -6.58
C SER A 129 20.59 -17.01 -6.49
N ASP A 130 21.07 -17.78 -5.51
CA ASP A 130 20.28 -18.89 -5.00
C ASP A 130 19.07 -18.33 -4.28
N ILE A 131 17.96 -19.05 -4.27
CA ILE A 131 16.72 -18.61 -3.66
C ILE A 131 16.06 -19.71 -2.83
N ARG A 132 15.30 -19.27 -1.84
CA ARG A 132 14.14 -20.00 -1.36
C ARG A 132 12.89 -19.36 -1.94
N ILE A 133 11.99 -20.17 -2.43
CA ILE A 133 10.79 -19.73 -3.11
C ILE A 133 9.56 -20.50 -2.62
N LYS A 134 8.44 -19.80 -2.52
CA LYS A 134 7.13 -20.41 -2.25
C LYS A 134 6.05 -19.67 -3.03
N LYS A 135 4.97 -20.37 -3.36
CA LYS A 135 3.74 -19.71 -3.82
C LYS A 135 3.21 -18.80 -2.71
N ARG A 136 2.53 -17.73 -3.09
CA ARG A 136 1.88 -16.79 -2.18
C ARG A 136 0.50 -16.38 -2.70
N GLY A 137 -0.27 -15.79 -1.82
CA GLY A 137 -1.63 -15.31 -2.05
C GLY A 137 -2.60 -16.04 -1.15
N HIS A 138 -3.83 -15.60 -1.12
CA HIS A 138 -4.96 -16.34 -0.57
C HIS A 138 -5.75 -16.90 -1.76
N THR A 139 -6.71 -16.16 -2.31
CA THR A 139 -7.46 -16.55 -3.51
C THR A 139 -6.53 -16.78 -4.71
N SER A 140 -5.53 -15.92 -4.90
CA SER A 140 -4.57 -16.01 -6.01
C SER A 140 -3.61 -17.22 -5.94
N TYR A 141 -3.62 -17.96 -4.85
CA TYR A 141 -2.84 -19.19 -4.74
C TYR A 141 -3.29 -20.26 -5.73
N GLY A 142 -4.61 -20.34 -6.01
CA GLY A 142 -5.20 -21.28 -6.95
C GLY A 142 -5.09 -20.85 -8.43
N PHE A 143 -4.53 -19.68 -8.73
CA PHE A 143 -4.40 -19.22 -10.11
C PHE A 143 -3.30 -19.96 -10.86
N ASP A 144 -3.53 -20.28 -12.13
CA ASP A 144 -2.54 -20.89 -13.01
C ASP A 144 -1.30 -20.01 -13.16
N LYS A 145 -1.47 -18.70 -13.28
CA LYS A 145 -0.40 -17.73 -13.19
C LYS A 145 -0.02 -17.49 -11.73
N SER A 146 0.84 -18.33 -11.22
CA SER A 146 1.24 -18.32 -9.80
C SER A 146 1.99 -17.05 -9.40
N GLN A 147 1.76 -16.61 -8.15
CA GLN A 147 2.53 -15.56 -7.49
C GLN A 147 3.55 -16.16 -6.54
N TYR A 148 4.71 -15.51 -6.38
CA TYR A 148 5.80 -16.05 -5.60
C TYR A 148 6.30 -15.09 -4.53
N TYR A 149 6.65 -15.63 -3.38
CA TYR A 149 7.52 -14.98 -2.40
C TYR A 149 8.90 -15.58 -2.52
N ILE A 150 9.89 -14.72 -2.74
CA ILE A 150 11.28 -15.11 -3.00
C ILE A 150 12.15 -14.57 -1.88
N LYS A 151 13.04 -15.42 -1.36
CA LYS A 151 14.10 -15.02 -0.46
C LYS A 151 15.45 -15.33 -1.12
N LEU A 152 16.25 -14.28 -1.33
CA LEU A 152 17.59 -14.40 -1.87
C LEU A 152 18.51 -14.96 -0.80
N ILE A 153 19.28 -15.98 -1.15
CA ILE A 153 20.23 -16.65 -0.24
C ILE A 153 21.58 -16.86 -0.93
N THR A 154 22.61 -17.03 -0.12
CA THR A 154 23.92 -17.51 -0.59
C THR A 154 23.89 -19.03 -0.76
N GLY A 155 24.89 -19.61 -1.44
CA GLY A 155 25.07 -21.07 -1.54
C GLY A 155 25.21 -21.78 -0.18
N GLU A 156 25.45 -21.03 0.91
CA GLU A 156 25.48 -21.54 2.28
C GLU A 156 24.12 -21.40 2.98
N GLY A 157 23.09 -20.86 2.30
CA GLY A 157 21.74 -20.66 2.83
C GLY A 157 21.57 -19.42 3.72
N LEU A 158 22.54 -18.50 3.73
CA LEU A 158 22.46 -17.23 4.45
C LEU A 158 21.73 -16.18 3.61
N ASP A 159 21.12 -15.20 4.27
CA ASP A 159 20.46 -14.08 3.60
C ASP A 159 21.43 -13.34 2.67
N ASN A 160 21.00 -13.06 1.44
CA ASN A 160 21.78 -12.42 0.38
C ASN A 160 21.09 -11.15 -0.13
N PRO A 161 21.12 -10.04 0.62
CA PRO A 161 20.44 -8.81 0.19
C PRO A 161 21.10 -8.25 -1.08
N GLN A 162 20.29 -8.04 -2.13
CA GLN A 162 20.69 -7.51 -3.42
C GLN A 162 19.76 -6.37 -3.86
N GLU A 163 20.26 -5.43 -4.63
CA GLU A 163 19.44 -4.48 -5.36
C GLU A 163 18.72 -5.19 -6.52
N VAL A 164 17.45 -4.85 -6.72
CA VAL A 164 16.62 -5.42 -7.78
C VAL A 164 15.91 -4.28 -8.51
N PHE A 165 16.20 -4.12 -9.79
CA PHE A 165 15.59 -3.10 -10.66
C PHE A 165 15.57 -1.71 -10.02
N GLY A 166 16.69 -1.25 -9.48
CA GLY A 166 16.85 0.04 -8.81
C GLY A 166 16.20 0.16 -7.42
N MET A 167 15.54 -0.89 -6.94
CA MET A 167 15.04 -0.94 -5.56
C MET A 167 16.19 -1.30 -4.59
N ALA A 168 16.18 -0.67 -3.42
CA ALA A 168 17.23 -0.83 -2.42
C ALA A 168 17.47 -2.29 -2.02
N ALA A 169 18.73 -2.64 -1.77
CA ALA A 169 19.16 -4.00 -1.46
C ALA A 169 18.39 -4.62 -0.29
N GLU A 170 17.76 -5.75 -0.55
CA GLU A 170 17.02 -6.56 0.41
C GLU A 170 17.06 -8.04 0.01
N ASP A 171 16.74 -8.90 0.98
CA ASP A 171 16.76 -10.35 0.79
C ASP A 171 15.43 -10.94 0.32
N SER A 172 14.33 -10.19 0.42
CA SER A 172 12.98 -10.72 0.21
C SER A 172 12.17 -9.90 -0.78
N TRP A 173 11.61 -10.59 -1.77
CA TRP A 173 10.91 -10.01 -2.92
C TRP A 173 9.62 -10.76 -3.22
N ILE A 174 8.75 -10.14 -3.99
CA ILE A 174 7.51 -10.75 -4.48
C ILE A 174 7.48 -10.63 -6.00
N LEU A 175 7.21 -11.74 -6.68
CA LEU A 175 6.77 -11.75 -8.07
C LEU A 175 5.24 -11.87 -8.08
N ASN A 176 4.58 -10.75 -8.38
CA ASN A 176 3.13 -10.65 -8.45
C ASN A 176 2.67 -10.83 -9.90
N GLY A 177 1.99 -11.93 -10.19
CA GLY A 177 1.49 -12.27 -11.52
C GLY A 177 0.12 -11.68 -11.86
N SER A 178 -0.56 -11.07 -10.90
CA SER A 178 -1.85 -10.34 -11.06
C SER A 178 -2.85 -10.96 -12.05
N MET A 179 -3.13 -12.27 -11.95
CA MET A 179 -4.10 -12.92 -12.86
C MET A 179 -5.49 -12.28 -12.76
N ALA A 180 -5.89 -11.79 -11.59
CA ALA A 180 -7.16 -11.08 -11.40
C ALA A 180 -7.21 -9.71 -12.09
N ASP A 181 -6.07 -9.13 -12.49
CA ASP A 181 -5.99 -7.83 -13.14
C ASP A 181 -5.54 -7.93 -14.60
N LYS A 182 -6.48 -8.04 -15.53
CA LYS A 182 -6.23 -8.08 -16.98
C LYS A 182 -5.48 -6.88 -17.52
N SER A 183 -5.52 -5.75 -16.82
CA SER A 183 -4.78 -4.54 -17.18
C SER A 183 -3.31 -4.60 -16.78
N MET A 184 -2.95 -5.40 -15.78
CA MET A 184 -1.62 -5.51 -15.17
C MET A 184 -1.15 -4.23 -14.45
N ILE A 185 -1.91 -3.12 -14.51
CA ILE A 185 -1.43 -1.80 -14.05
C ILE A 185 -1.98 -1.35 -12.69
N ARG A 186 -3.04 -1.99 -12.16
CA ARG A 186 -3.74 -1.51 -10.95
C ARG A 186 -2.83 -1.44 -9.72
N ASN A 187 -2.08 -2.49 -9.47
CA ASN A 187 -1.10 -2.50 -8.37
C ASN A 187 0.00 -1.44 -8.58
N TYR A 188 0.57 -1.36 -9.78
CA TYR A 188 1.61 -0.38 -10.10
C TYR A 188 1.10 1.06 -9.92
N LEU A 189 -0.08 1.37 -10.45
CA LEU A 189 -0.70 2.70 -10.34
C LEU A 189 -0.96 3.06 -8.87
N GLY A 190 -1.57 2.15 -8.10
CA GLY A 190 -1.84 2.35 -6.68
C GLY A 190 -0.57 2.63 -5.88
N TYR A 191 0.49 1.83 -6.06
CA TYR A 191 1.76 2.03 -5.34
C TYR A 191 2.51 3.29 -5.77
N ARG A 192 2.57 3.57 -7.08
CA ARG A 192 3.23 4.78 -7.60
C ARG A 192 2.60 6.06 -7.05
N VAL A 193 1.29 6.13 -6.99
CA VAL A 193 0.56 7.27 -6.42
C VAL A 193 0.71 7.32 -4.91
N ALA A 194 0.56 6.19 -4.22
CA ALA A 194 0.71 6.11 -2.77
C ALA A 194 2.13 6.53 -2.31
N ALA A 195 3.16 6.23 -3.09
CA ALA A 195 4.54 6.64 -2.82
C ALA A 195 4.73 8.16 -2.75
N GLN A 196 3.87 8.93 -3.44
CA GLN A 196 3.90 10.40 -3.40
C GLN A 196 3.15 10.98 -2.20
N ILE A 197 2.41 10.16 -1.45
CA ILE A 197 1.50 10.60 -0.40
C ILE A 197 1.93 10.05 0.96
N MET A 198 2.23 8.75 1.06
CA MET A 198 2.56 8.04 2.29
C MET A 198 4.06 8.08 2.61
N GLU A 199 4.41 7.77 3.86
CA GLU A 199 5.80 7.62 4.29
C GLU A 199 6.52 6.50 3.53
N TYR A 200 5.84 5.40 3.29
CA TYR A 200 6.31 4.26 2.52
C TYR A 200 5.14 3.63 1.75
N ALA A 201 5.36 3.34 0.51
CA ALA A 201 4.56 2.42 -0.31
C ALA A 201 5.52 1.45 -1.01
N PRO A 202 5.12 0.19 -1.27
CA PRO A 202 5.99 -0.76 -1.94
C PRO A 202 6.46 -0.22 -3.30
N ARG A 203 7.76 -0.32 -3.55
CA ARG A 203 8.31 -0.10 -4.88
C ARG A 203 8.11 -1.36 -5.70
N CYS A 204 7.84 -1.20 -6.98
CA CYS A 204 7.69 -2.31 -7.91
C CYS A 204 8.13 -1.93 -9.32
N ALA A 205 8.57 -2.92 -10.09
CA ALA A 205 8.96 -2.79 -11.48
C ALA A 205 8.26 -3.87 -12.31
N PHE A 206 7.82 -3.51 -13.51
CA PHE A 206 7.35 -4.49 -14.48
C PHE A 206 8.54 -5.33 -14.98
N CYS A 207 8.31 -6.62 -15.13
CA CYS A 207 9.25 -7.56 -15.71
C CYS A 207 8.50 -8.65 -16.47
N GLU A 208 9.20 -9.34 -17.40
CA GLU A 208 8.70 -10.55 -18.01
C GLU A 208 9.37 -11.75 -17.36
N MET A 209 8.57 -12.73 -16.93
CA MET A 209 9.05 -13.89 -16.22
C MET A 209 9.13 -15.12 -17.15
N PHE A 210 10.18 -15.89 -16.98
CA PHE A 210 10.40 -17.18 -17.59
C PHE A 210 10.74 -18.21 -16.53
N THR A 211 10.27 -19.43 -16.70
CA THR A 211 10.81 -20.59 -16.01
C THR A 211 11.83 -21.29 -16.89
N GLU A 212 12.93 -21.75 -16.32
CA GLU A 212 13.94 -22.53 -17.03
C GLU A 212 14.00 -23.93 -16.44
N GLU A 213 13.87 -24.94 -17.29
CA GLU A 213 14.06 -26.35 -16.93
C GLU A 213 14.86 -27.05 -18.02
N ASN A 214 16.03 -27.61 -17.65
CA ASN A 214 16.90 -28.36 -18.57
C ASN A 214 17.29 -27.60 -19.86
N GLY A 215 17.45 -26.27 -19.79
CA GLY A 215 17.78 -25.41 -20.90
C GLY A 215 16.58 -24.99 -21.76
N VAL A 216 15.37 -25.37 -21.39
CA VAL A 216 14.13 -24.94 -22.01
C VAL A 216 13.55 -23.76 -21.22
N TYR A 217 13.32 -22.65 -21.90
CA TYR A 217 12.72 -21.45 -21.34
C TYR A 217 11.24 -21.41 -21.67
N THR A 218 10.38 -21.33 -20.66
CA THR A 218 8.92 -21.20 -20.85
C THR A 218 8.48 -19.81 -20.40
N TYR A 219 7.82 -19.08 -21.30
CA TYR A 219 7.29 -17.75 -21.03
C TYR A 219 6.10 -17.83 -20.05
N GLN A 220 6.17 -17.05 -18.96
CA GLN A 220 5.15 -17.04 -17.92
C GLN A 220 4.31 -15.75 -17.91
N GLY A 221 4.71 -14.71 -18.66
CA GLY A 221 3.97 -13.47 -18.77
C GLY A 221 4.61 -12.29 -18.05
N VAL A 222 3.82 -11.21 -17.94
CA VAL A 222 4.19 -9.97 -17.26
C VAL A 222 3.95 -10.10 -15.77
N TYR A 223 4.95 -9.72 -14.99
CA TYR A 223 4.90 -9.70 -13.52
C TYR A 223 5.31 -8.33 -12.99
N LEU A 224 4.92 -8.05 -11.76
CA LEU A 224 5.52 -6.99 -10.96
C LEU A 224 6.51 -7.63 -9.98
N MET A 225 7.80 -7.30 -10.14
CA MET A 225 8.78 -7.52 -9.08
C MET A 225 8.57 -6.44 -8.02
N MET A 226 8.24 -6.85 -6.79
CA MET A 226 7.79 -5.95 -5.75
C MET A 226 8.56 -6.13 -4.44
N GLU A 227 8.66 -5.05 -3.68
CA GLU A 227 9.09 -5.13 -2.30
C GLU A 227 8.09 -5.91 -1.43
N SER A 228 8.58 -6.86 -0.63
CA SER A 228 7.77 -7.43 0.45
C SER A 228 7.65 -6.44 1.60
N ILE A 229 6.50 -6.43 2.28
CA ILE A 229 6.31 -5.58 3.45
C ILE A 229 7.02 -6.19 4.65
N LYS A 230 8.08 -5.53 5.12
CA LYS A 230 8.89 -5.94 6.27
C LYS A 230 9.49 -4.72 6.96
N GLN A 231 9.92 -4.90 8.20
CA GLN A 231 10.72 -3.88 8.88
C GLN A 231 12.09 -3.75 8.22
N SER A 232 12.44 -2.53 7.82
CA SER A 232 13.75 -2.15 7.29
C SER A 232 13.81 -0.61 7.18
N GLU A 233 14.99 -0.04 7.15
CA GLU A 233 15.18 1.40 6.93
C GLU A 233 14.66 1.88 5.57
N ASN A 234 14.63 0.96 4.59
CA ASN A 234 14.19 1.24 3.22
C ASN A 234 12.72 0.86 2.97
N ARG A 235 12.04 0.19 3.91
CA ARG A 235 10.65 -0.25 3.79
C ARG A 235 9.82 0.29 4.94
N VAL A 236 9.37 -0.55 5.88
CA VAL A 236 8.65 -0.06 7.07
C VAL A 236 9.68 0.42 8.10
N PRO A 237 9.85 1.75 8.28
CA PRO A 237 11.01 2.32 8.99
C PRO A 237 10.76 2.43 10.51
N ILE A 238 10.44 1.31 11.14
CA ILE A 238 10.31 1.22 12.61
C ILE A 238 11.61 0.70 13.23
N ASP A 239 11.80 1.02 14.51
CA ASP A 239 13.00 0.63 15.25
C ASP A 239 13.17 -0.90 15.27
N GLU A 240 14.42 -1.36 15.21
CA GLU A 240 14.71 -2.78 15.28
C GLU A 240 14.42 -3.33 16.69
N SER A 241 13.63 -4.42 16.75
CA SER A 241 13.32 -5.13 17.99
C SER A 241 14.46 -6.04 18.42
N LYS A 242 14.73 -6.07 19.72
CA LYS A 242 15.66 -7.03 20.31
C LYS A 242 14.89 -8.13 21.04
N LYS A 243 15.44 -9.34 21.07
CA LYS A 243 14.77 -10.51 21.64
C LYS A 243 14.37 -10.34 23.11
N ASP A 244 15.17 -9.61 23.87
CA ASP A 244 14.97 -9.43 25.33
C ASP A 244 14.14 -8.18 25.67
N GLU A 245 13.63 -7.45 24.67
CA GLU A 245 12.81 -6.26 24.86
C GLU A 245 11.32 -6.61 24.91
N VAL A 246 10.66 -6.30 26.03
CA VAL A 246 9.20 -6.44 26.17
C VAL A 246 8.49 -5.35 25.38
N TYR A 247 8.90 -4.10 25.55
CA TYR A 247 8.36 -2.93 24.85
C TYR A 247 9.03 -2.79 23.49
N THR A 248 8.43 -3.40 22.48
CA THR A 248 9.02 -3.56 21.16
C THR A 248 8.25 -2.78 20.08
N SER A 249 8.95 -2.45 19.00
CA SER A 249 8.29 -2.03 17.76
C SER A 249 7.57 -3.21 17.15
N TYR A 250 6.48 -2.93 16.42
CA TYR A 250 5.75 -4.00 15.75
C TYR A 250 5.18 -3.58 14.39
N LEU A 251 5.07 -4.55 13.50
CA LEU A 251 4.29 -4.53 12.28
C LEU A 251 3.28 -5.66 12.36
N VAL A 252 2.02 -5.33 12.18
CA VAL A 252 0.91 -6.28 12.18
C VAL A 252 0.13 -6.17 10.88
N ARG A 253 -0.61 -7.24 10.56
CA ARG A 253 -1.53 -7.27 9.43
C ARG A 253 -2.91 -7.70 9.92
N ARG A 254 -3.93 -6.91 9.60
CA ARG A 254 -5.33 -7.31 9.74
C ARG A 254 -5.70 -8.10 8.49
N ASP A 255 -6.15 -9.34 8.67
CA ASP A 255 -6.49 -10.25 7.58
C ASP A 255 -7.28 -11.46 8.12
N ARG A 256 -7.63 -12.37 7.24
CA ARG A 256 -8.15 -13.69 7.61
C ARG A 256 -7.14 -14.46 8.46
N TYR A 257 -7.62 -15.48 9.16
CA TYR A 257 -6.73 -16.38 9.90
C TYR A 257 -5.69 -17.01 8.96
N THR A 258 -4.46 -17.14 9.47
CA THR A 258 -3.41 -17.93 8.82
C THR A 258 -2.51 -18.56 9.88
N ASN A 259 -2.03 -19.76 9.65
CA ASN A 259 -1.04 -20.41 10.52
C ASN A 259 0.41 -20.00 10.22
N PHE A 260 0.62 -19.11 9.24
CA PHE A 260 1.95 -18.58 8.91
C PHE A 260 2.40 -17.43 9.80
N ASP A 261 1.46 -16.76 10.47
CA ASP A 261 1.72 -15.62 11.35
C ASP A 261 1.31 -15.97 12.79
N THR A 262 1.92 -15.33 13.77
CA THR A 262 1.44 -15.40 15.15
C THR A 262 0.20 -14.53 15.28
N MET A 263 -0.96 -15.14 15.49
CA MET A 263 -2.24 -14.47 15.59
C MET A 263 -2.48 -13.97 17.02
N LEU A 264 -3.03 -12.75 17.15
CA LEU A 264 -3.36 -12.13 18.41
C LEU A 264 -4.88 -12.12 18.65
N ASP A 265 -5.30 -12.47 19.86
CA ASP A 265 -6.65 -12.28 20.34
C ASP A 265 -6.82 -10.86 20.88
N THR A 266 -7.06 -9.90 19.99
CA THR A 266 -7.22 -8.49 20.36
C THR A 266 -8.62 -8.18 20.89
N TYR A 267 -8.81 -6.98 21.45
CA TYR A 267 -10.08 -6.58 22.04
C TYR A 267 -11.26 -6.70 21.08
N ALA A 268 -11.12 -6.20 19.86
CA ALA A 268 -12.22 -6.23 18.88
C ALA A 268 -12.67 -7.67 18.58
N ARG A 269 -11.73 -8.60 18.50
CA ARG A 269 -12.01 -10.02 18.27
C ARG A 269 -12.62 -10.68 19.50
N LEU A 270 -12.10 -10.44 20.70
CA LEU A 270 -12.60 -11.02 21.94
C LEU A 270 -14.05 -10.58 22.27
N GLU A 271 -14.41 -9.34 21.91
CA GLU A 271 -15.76 -8.80 22.10
C GLU A 271 -16.70 -9.09 20.92
N GLY A 272 -16.24 -9.79 19.89
CA GLY A 272 -17.04 -10.11 18.70
C GLY A 272 -17.35 -8.91 17.80
N LEU A 273 -16.52 -7.86 17.88
CA LEU A 273 -16.63 -6.64 17.07
C LEU A 273 -15.89 -6.76 15.73
N SER A 274 -15.09 -7.81 15.54
CA SER A 274 -14.37 -8.11 14.31
C SER A 274 -14.25 -9.61 14.13
N GLU A 275 -14.44 -10.07 12.90
CA GLU A 275 -14.16 -11.46 12.48
C GLU A 275 -12.69 -11.62 12.05
N GLU A 276 -12.02 -10.49 11.69
CA GLU A 276 -10.67 -10.50 11.19
C GLU A 276 -9.63 -10.63 12.30
N TRP A 277 -8.48 -11.20 11.93
CA TRP A 277 -7.37 -11.45 12.83
C TRP A 277 -6.27 -10.40 12.69
N ILE A 278 -5.50 -10.24 13.77
CA ILE A 278 -4.29 -9.44 13.77
C ILE A 278 -3.09 -10.37 13.82
N GLY A 279 -2.41 -10.52 12.69
CA GLY A 279 -1.21 -11.35 12.56
C GLY A 279 0.06 -10.52 12.74
N VAL A 280 1.01 -11.01 13.55
CA VAL A 280 2.29 -10.34 13.81
C VAL A 280 3.28 -10.65 12.68
N LYS A 281 3.63 -9.62 11.91
CA LYS A 281 4.65 -9.69 10.84
C LYS A 281 6.04 -9.31 11.34
N TYR A 282 6.11 -8.49 12.35
CA TYR A 282 7.33 -8.09 13.05
C TYR A 282 7.02 -7.79 14.52
N PRO A 283 7.87 -8.21 15.48
CA PRO A 283 9.16 -8.88 15.32
C PRO A 283 9.06 -10.25 14.63
N SER A 284 10.14 -10.68 13.94
CA SER A 284 10.21 -12.01 13.33
C SER A 284 10.02 -13.11 14.37
N VAL A 285 9.50 -14.26 13.98
CA VAL A 285 9.21 -15.40 14.87
C VAL A 285 10.41 -15.73 15.77
N ALA A 286 11.65 -15.64 15.27
CA ALA A 286 12.86 -15.87 16.04
C ALA A 286 13.11 -14.85 17.18
N LYS A 287 12.50 -13.67 17.10
CA LYS A 287 12.57 -12.59 18.10
C LYS A 287 11.31 -12.48 18.96
N GLN A 288 10.27 -13.26 18.67
CA GLN A 288 9.04 -13.29 19.46
C GLN A 288 9.25 -14.02 20.79
N THR A 289 8.66 -13.47 21.85
CA THR A 289 8.59 -14.04 23.20
C THR A 289 7.17 -13.86 23.74
N GLU A 290 6.77 -14.63 24.76
CA GLU A 290 5.46 -14.46 25.39
C GLU A 290 5.25 -13.02 25.88
N ASP A 291 6.29 -12.40 26.47
CA ASP A 291 6.22 -11.05 27.03
C ASP A 291 6.03 -9.98 25.95
N ASN A 292 6.78 -10.04 24.84
CA ASN A 292 6.62 -9.04 23.79
C ASN A 292 5.33 -9.23 22.95
N LEU A 293 4.86 -10.46 22.76
CA LEU A 293 3.56 -10.73 22.16
C LEU A 293 2.42 -10.25 23.05
N ALA A 294 2.48 -10.50 24.36
CA ALA A 294 1.50 -9.98 25.32
C ALA A 294 1.46 -8.44 25.32
N TYR A 295 2.64 -7.80 25.23
CA TYR A 295 2.70 -6.33 25.09
C TYR A 295 2.04 -5.85 23.81
N ILE A 296 2.35 -6.47 22.65
CA ILE A 296 1.76 -6.07 21.35
C ILE A 296 0.24 -6.22 21.40
N GLN A 297 -0.24 -7.36 21.89
CA GLN A 297 -1.68 -7.63 22.02
C GLN A 297 -2.39 -6.60 22.90
N GLU A 298 -1.83 -6.28 24.09
CA GLU A 298 -2.45 -5.30 24.99
C GLU A 298 -2.36 -3.86 24.47
N ASP A 299 -1.22 -3.47 23.86
CA ASP A 299 -1.06 -2.14 23.28
C ASP A 299 -2.03 -1.92 22.11
N PHE A 300 -2.17 -2.92 21.23
CA PHE A 300 -3.11 -2.87 20.12
C PHE A 300 -4.57 -2.90 20.60
N SER A 301 -4.92 -3.81 21.52
CA SER A 301 -6.25 -3.89 22.16
C SER A 301 -6.66 -2.59 22.85
N LYS A 302 -5.72 -1.90 23.46
CA LYS A 302 -5.97 -0.59 24.07
C LYS A 302 -6.36 0.47 23.03
N ILE A 303 -5.75 0.44 21.86
CA ILE A 303 -6.09 1.33 20.74
C ILE A 303 -7.49 1.00 20.21
N GLU A 304 -7.80 -0.29 20.03
CA GLU A 304 -9.14 -0.75 19.61
C GLU A 304 -10.21 -0.29 20.60
N ARG A 305 -10.04 -0.57 21.89
CA ARG A 305 -11.00 -0.13 22.94
C ARG A 305 -11.26 1.37 22.90
N MET A 306 -10.26 2.16 22.54
CA MET A 306 -10.40 3.61 22.48
C MET A 306 -11.14 4.05 21.23
N LEU A 307 -10.75 3.53 20.06
CA LEU A 307 -11.38 3.88 18.78
C LEU A 307 -12.83 3.39 18.70
N MET A 308 -13.16 2.29 19.37
CA MET A 308 -14.49 1.68 19.40
C MET A 308 -15.31 2.09 20.64
N SER A 309 -14.88 3.09 21.39
CA SER A 309 -15.57 3.50 22.64
C SER A 309 -16.73 4.45 22.36
N ASP A 310 -17.89 4.14 22.93
CA ASP A 310 -19.07 5.03 22.96
C ASP A 310 -18.90 6.21 23.94
N ASP A 311 -17.90 6.14 24.85
CA ASP A 311 -17.59 7.24 25.75
C ASP A 311 -16.73 8.30 25.05
N PRO A 312 -17.30 9.51 24.80
CA PRO A 312 -16.55 10.58 24.12
C PRO A 312 -15.28 11.01 24.85
N THR A 313 -15.20 10.82 26.16
CA THR A 313 -14.02 11.20 26.97
C THR A 313 -12.87 10.20 26.77
N VAL A 314 -13.18 8.96 26.41
CA VAL A 314 -12.23 7.92 26.04
C VAL A 314 -11.86 8.08 24.58
N TYR A 315 -12.86 8.12 23.69
CA TYR A 315 -12.69 8.21 22.25
C TYR A 315 -11.82 9.39 21.82
N LYS A 316 -12.09 10.61 22.32
CA LYS A 316 -11.34 11.83 21.97
C LYS A 316 -9.83 11.78 22.25
N ARG A 317 -9.33 10.72 22.88
CA ARG A 317 -7.90 10.52 23.14
C ARG A 317 -7.16 9.85 21.98
N TYR A 318 -7.86 9.32 20.96
CA TYR A 318 -7.25 8.58 19.87
C TYR A 318 -6.08 9.31 19.18
N PRO A 319 -6.07 10.67 19.01
CA PRO A 319 -4.95 11.35 18.35
C PRO A 319 -3.63 11.27 19.12
N ARG A 320 -3.65 10.79 20.38
CA ARG A 320 -2.43 10.54 21.16
C ARG A 320 -1.82 9.17 20.89
N TYR A 321 -2.59 8.25 20.30
CA TYR A 321 -2.22 6.84 20.13
C TYR A 321 -2.07 6.44 18.67
N ILE A 322 -2.82 7.06 17.78
CA ILE A 322 -2.67 6.85 16.34
C ILE A 322 -2.08 8.09 15.66
N ASP A 323 -1.39 7.87 14.55
CA ASP A 323 -0.96 8.91 13.62
C ASP A 323 -2.13 9.23 12.70
N VAL A 324 -2.89 10.27 13.05
CA VAL A 324 -4.13 10.64 12.35
C VAL A 324 -3.89 10.92 10.86
N ASP A 325 -2.75 11.50 10.52
CA ASP A 325 -2.45 11.86 9.14
C ASP A 325 -2.19 10.61 8.29
N SER A 326 -1.56 9.55 8.85
CA SER A 326 -1.44 8.27 8.16
C SER A 326 -2.80 7.59 7.91
N PHE A 327 -3.75 7.71 8.85
CA PHE A 327 -5.11 7.19 8.68
C PHE A 327 -5.89 7.97 7.61
N VAL A 328 -5.71 9.29 7.56
CA VAL A 328 -6.31 10.16 6.52
C VAL A 328 -5.78 9.78 5.14
N ASP A 329 -4.46 9.67 4.98
CA ASP A 329 -3.84 9.34 3.70
C ASP A 329 -4.20 7.91 3.25
N TYR A 330 -4.19 6.94 4.16
CA TYR A 330 -4.60 5.56 3.87
C TYR A 330 -6.07 5.48 3.42
N PHE A 331 -6.97 6.15 4.13
CA PHE A 331 -8.37 6.26 3.75
C PHE A 331 -8.51 6.79 2.33
N LEU A 332 -7.92 7.97 2.06
CA LEU A 332 -8.10 8.68 0.79
C LEU A 332 -7.52 7.94 -0.40
N ILE A 333 -6.39 7.26 -0.24
CA ILE A 333 -5.80 6.47 -1.32
C ILE A 333 -6.67 5.25 -1.65
N ASN A 334 -7.03 4.46 -0.63
CA ASN A 334 -7.83 3.26 -0.85
C ASN A 334 -9.23 3.60 -1.34
N GLU A 335 -9.83 4.69 -0.83
CA GLU A 335 -11.11 5.19 -1.31
C GLU A 335 -11.03 5.61 -2.78
N TYR A 336 -10.06 6.46 -3.14
CA TYR A 336 -9.93 6.97 -4.50
C TYR A 336 -9.78 5.87 -5.55
N PHE A 337 -9.02 4.84 -5.23
CA PHE A 337 -8.85 3.69 -6.10
C PHE A 337 -9.95 2.63 -5.94
N GLY A 338 -10.87 2.79 -5.02
CA GLY A 338 -11.91 1.78 -4.74
C GLY A 338 -11.32 0.44 -4.33
N ASN A 339 -10.36 0.44 -3.42
CA ASN A 339 -9.74 -0.77 -2.89
C ASN A 339 -10.59 -1.32 -1.74
N TYR A 340 -11.54 -2.18 -2.06
CA TYR A 340 -12.58 -2.65 -1.13
C TYR A 340 -12.10 -3.64 -0.06
N ASP A 341 -10.97 -4.28 -0.27
CA ASP A 341 -10.35 -5.15 0.74
C ASP A 341 -9.64 -4.34 1.83
N ALA A 342 -9.23 -3.11 1.52
CA ALA A 342 -8.53 -2.25 2.46
C ALA A 342 -9.39 -1.96 3.72
N GLY A 343 -8.73 -1.99 4.87
CA GLY A 343 -9.37 -1.83 6.17
C GLY A 343 -9.83 -3.15 6.79
N GLU A 344 -10.15 -4.18 6.00
CA GLU A 344 -10.55 -5.50 6.47
C GLU A 344 -9.46 -6.54 6.22
N HIS A 345 -9.03 -6.68 4.97
CA HIS A 345 -8.00 -7.64 4.58
C HIS A 345 -6.74 -6.90 4.12
N SER A 346 -5.62 -7.62 4.08
CA SER A 346 -4.35 -7.10 3.58
C SER A 346 -3.95 -5.72 4.15
N THR A 347 -4.45 -5.40 5.37
CA THR A 347 -4.29 -4.09 6.01
C THR A 347 -3.15 -4.12 7.00
N TYR A 348 -2.07 -3.43 6.66
CA TYR A 348 -0.88 -3.35 7.50
C TYR A 348 -0.95 -2.15 8.44
N MET A 349 -0.42 -2.34 9.65
CA MET A 349 -0.27 -1.29 10.66
C MET A 349 1.04 -1.48 11.39
N TYR A 350 1.70 -0.39 11.75
CA TYR A 350 3.00 -0.47 12.39
C TYR A 350 3.21 0.63 13.43
N LYS A 351 4.08 0.36 14.39
CA LYS A 351 4.38 1.27 15.47
C LYS A 351 5.80 1.06 15.99
N SER A 352 6.60 2.13 16.08
CA SER A 352 7.82 2.13 16.90
C SER A 352 7.48 2.06 18.38
N SER A 353 8.37 1.52 19.21
CA SER A 353 8.15 1.17 20.63
C SER A 353 7.40 2.24 21.44
N TYR A 354 7.70 3.51 21.24
CA TYR A 354 7.08 4.65 21.94
C TYR A 354 6.34 5.59 21.00
N GLY A 355 6.15 5.18 19.75
CA GLY A 355 5.48 5.94 18.71
C GLY A 355 3.95 5.84 18.79
N LYS A 356 3.30 6.43 17.79
CA LYS A 356 1.88 6.26 17.50
C LYS A 356 1.70 5.12 16.49
N LEU A 357 0.55 4.44 16.55
CA LEU A 357 0.17 3.48 15.54
C LEU A 357 -0.06 4.20 14.20
N LYS A 358 0.63 3.77 13.17
CA LYS A 358 0.40 4.18 11.78
C LYS A 358 -0.31 3.05 11.02
N ILE A 359 -1.18 3.42 10.09
CA ILE A 359 -1.79 2.48 9.15
C ILE A 359 -1.10 2.60 7.80
N GLY A 360 -0.85 1.47 7.16
CA GLY A 360 -0.10 1.34 5.92
C GLY A 360 1.08 0.36 6.07
N PRO A 361 1.83 0.18 4.97
CA PRO A 361 1.60 0.70 3.62
C PRO A 361 0.32 0.15 2.99
N VAL A 362 -0.15 0.79 1.92
CA VAL A 362 -1.24 0.25 1.10
C VAL A 362 -0.80 -1.04 0.41
N TRP A 363 -1.77 -1.90 0.11
CA TRP A 363 -1.51 -3.20 -0.49
C TRP A 363 -2.69 -3.68 -1.31
N ASP A 364 -2.43 -4.49 -2.34
CA ASP A 364 -3.41 -5.34 -3.04
C ASP A 364 -4.49 -4.57 -3.80
N PHE A 365 -4.10 -3.86 -4.87
CA PHE A 365 -5.03 -3.10 -5.72
C PHE A 365 -5.55 -3.89 -6.92
N ASP A 366 -5.26 -5.16 -7.06
CA ASP A 366 -5.65 -5.93 -8.25
C ASP A 366 -7.17 -6.05 -8.42
N GLN A 367 -7.94 -5.99 -7.34
CA GLN A 367 -9.40 -5.92 -7.35
C GLN A 367 -9.98 -4.48 -7.20
N ALA A 368 -9.13 -3.46 -7.20
CA ALA A 368 -9.54 -2.06 -7.15
C ALA A 368 -10.02 -1.54 -8.52
N MET A 369 -10.43 -0.27 -8.58
CA MET A 369 -10.79 0.43 -9.82
C MET A 369 -11.82 -0.35 -10.66
N ASN A 370 -12.92 -0.72 -10.00
CA ASN A 370 -14.04 -1.47 -10.58
C ASN A 370 -13.71 -2.91 -11.02
N ASN A 371 -12.68 -3.53 -10.45
CA ASN A 371 -12.30 -4.93 -10.71
C ASN A 371 -12.68 -5.86 -9.55
N SER A 372 -13.78 -5.60 -8.85
CA SER A 372 -14.26 -6.40 -7.73
C SER A 372 -15.63 -7.02 -8.03
N SER A 373 -15.85 -8.26 -7.60
CA SER A 373 -17.16 -8.92 -7.65
C SER A 373 -18.15 -8.39 -6.61
N ARG A 374 -17.70 -7.54 -5.70
CA ARG A 374 -18.54 -7.00 -4.61
C ARG A 374 -19.45 -5.89 -5.10
N ALA A 375 -20.67 -5.85 -4.56
CA ALA A 375 -21.65 -4.81 -4.87
C ALA A 375 -21.20 -3.39 -4.43
N GLU A 376 -20.25 -3.33 -3.51
CA GLU A 376 -19.67 -2.09 -2.98
C GLU A 376 -18.83 -1.33 -4.02
N ALA A 377 -18.56 -1.92 -5.18
CA ALA A 377 -17.86 -1.23 -6.29
C ALA A 377 -18.69 -0.11 -6.96
N ASP A 378 -19.64 0.48 -6.25
CA ASP A 378 -20.40 1.64 -6.71
C ASP A 378 -19.52 2.91 -6.70
N PRO A 379 -19.21 3.55 -7.85
CA PRO A 379 -18.38 4.75 -7.90
C PRO A 379 -19.04 5.99 -7.28
N TYR A 380 -20.30 5.90 -6.86
CA TYR A 380 -21.04 7.00 -6.25
C TYR A 380 -21.17 6.90 -4.73
N THR A 381 -20.57 5.91 -4.12
CA THR A 381 -20.55 5.73 -2.64
C THR A 381 -19.15 5.59 -2.12
N LEU A 382 -18.96 5.87 -0.81
CA LEU A 382 -17.68 5.62 -0.14
C LEU A 382 -17.65 4.21 0.43
N ALA A 383 -16.57 3.48 0.18
CA ALA A 383 -16.36 2.13 0.69
C ALA A 383 -15.62 2.13 2.03
N MET A 384 -14.67 3.07 2.22
CA MET A 384 -13.79 3.08 3.38
C MET A 384 -14.47 3.52 4.69
N GLN A 385 -15.59 4.23 4.62
CA GLN A 385 -16.27 4.77 5.80
C GLN A 385 -16.78 3.68 6.77
N ASP A 386 -17.11 2.49 6.25
CA ASP A 386 -17.67 1.38 7.03
C ASP A 386 -16.61 0.33 7.38
N ARG A 387 -15.32 0.62 7.14
CA ARG A 387 -14.22 -0.32 7.35
C ARG A 387 -13.56 -0.12 8.70
N ALA A 388 -13.38 -1.21 9.44
CA ALA A 388 -12.59 -1.26 10.68
C ALA A 388 -12.73 0.00 11.56
N PHE A 389 -11.61 0.70 11.80
CA PHE A 389 -11.57 1.92 12.63
C PHE A 389 -12.24 3.12 11.96
N PHE A 390 -12.42 3.09 10.64
CA PHE A 390 -12.95 4.21 9.87
C PHE A 390 -14.44 4.44 10.11
N GLU A 391 -15.22 3.40 10.43
CA GLU A 391 -16.62 3.53 10.86
C GLU A 391 -16.76 4.53 12.02
N ASN A 392 -15.87 4.42 13.02
CA ASN A 392 -15.88 5.35 14.16
C ASN A 392 -15.23 6.71 13.83
N LEU A 393 -14.14 6.71 13.07
CA LEU A 393 -13.44 7.94 12.69
C LEU A 393 -14.28 8.82 11.75
N ALA A 394 -15.10 8.23 10.87
CA ALA A 394 -16.03 8.95 10.00
C ALA A 394 -17.17 9.66 10.77
N ASN A 395 -17.39 9.31 12.04
CA ASN A 395 -18.33 10.00 12.93
C ASN A 395 -17.69 11.20 13.66
N ASP A 396 -16.37 11.41 13.54
CA ASP A 396 -15.65 12.54 14.15
C ASP A 396 -15.51 13.68 13.13
N SER A 397 -16.19 14.79 13.38
CA SER A 397 -16.15 15.98 12.53
C SER A 397 -14.72 16.52 12.30
N THR A 398 -13.82 16.36 13.28
CA THR A 398 -12.42 16.78 13.15
C THR A 398 -11.64 15.88 12.19
N PHE A 399 -11.89 14.59 12.23
CA PHE A 399 -11.28 13.64 11.29
C PHE A 399 -11.80 13.87 9.86
N VAL A 400 -13.12 14.01 9.71
CA VAL A 400 -13.75 14.25 8.39
C VAL A 400 -13.31 15.59 7.78
N GLU A 401 -13.14 16.65 8.60
CA GLU A 401 -12.58 17.91 8.11
C GLU A 401 -11.14 17.76 7.60
N LYS A 402 -10.34 16.92 8.26
CA LYS A 402 -9.00 16.57 7.74
C LYS A 402 -9.08 15.79 6.44
N LEU A 403 -9.98 14.81 6.31
CA LEU A 403 -10.21 14.08 5.06
C LEU A 403 -10.54 15.05 3.92
N LYS A 404 -11.51 15.95 4.12
CA LYS A 404 -11.93 16.94 3.11
C LYS A 404 -10.80 17.85 2.69
N SER A 405 -10.11 18.43 3.66
CA SER A 405 -9.00 19.36 3.38
C SER A 405 -7.85 18.66 2.66
N ARG A 406 -7.51 17.45 3.08
CA ARG A 406 -6.46 16.65 2.45
C ARG A 406 -6.85 16.20 1.06
N TYR A 407 -8.09 15.73 0.88
CA TYR A 407 -8.60 15.32 -0.44
C TYR A 407 -8.59 16.50 -1.43
N ALA A 408 -9.10 17.67 -1.02
CA ALA A 408 -9.05 18.86 -1.85
C ALA A 408 -7.61 19.22 -2.30
N PHE A 409 -6.61 19.08 -1.41
CA PHE A 409 -5.20 19.24 -1.77
C PHE A 409 -4.74 18.16 -2.76
N LEU A 410 -5.03 16.88 -2.51
CA LEU A 410 -4.61 15.77 -3.35
C LEU A 410 -5.22 15.85 -4.76
N ARG A 411 -6.46 16.33 -4.90
CA ARG A 411 -7.10 16.59 -6.21
C ARG A 411 -6.39 17.68 -7.04
N THR A 412 -5.62 18.54 -6.41
CA THR A 412 -4.76 19.52 -7.12
C THR A 412 -3.36 19.01 -7.41
N THR A 413 -3.00 17.82 -6.92
CA THR A 413 -1.66 17.24 -7.03
C THR A 413 -1.72 15.79 -7.52
N TYR A 414 -1.52 14.83 -6.64
CA TYR A 414 -1.30 13.42 -6.97
C TYR A 414 -2.56 12.63 -7.32
N LEU A 415 -3.75 13.12 -6.97
CA LEU A 415 -5.04 12.55 -7.40
C LEU A 415 -5.73 13.43 -8.44
N ASN A 416 -4.99 14.28 -9.13
CA ASN A 416 -5.48 15.08 -10.25
C ASN A 416 -5.70 14.17 -11.47
N ASP A 417 -6.83 14.37 -12.20
CA ASP A 417 -7.22 13.51 -13.31
C ASP A 417 -6.19 13.48 -14.44
N TYR A 418 -5.52 14.62 -14.73
CA TYR A 418 -4.46 14.67 -15.73
C TYR A 418 -3.22 13.89 -15.29
N TYR A 419 -2.82 14.03 -14.02
CA TYR A 419 -1.67 13.30 -13.47
C TYR A 419 -1.91 11.79 -13.50
N ILE A 420 -3.09 11.36 -13.08
CA ILE A 420 -3.48 9.93 -13.08
C ILE A 420 -3.57 9.38 -14.50
N SER A 421 -4.23 10.13 -15.41
CA SER A 421 -4.35 9.70 -16.82
C SER A 421 -2.99 9.62 -17.50
N ASP A 422 -2.07 10.54 -17.20
CA ASP A 422 -0.72 10.54 -17.77
C ASP A 422 0.10 9.31 -17.33
N ILE A 423 0.02 8.94 -16.05
CA ILE A 423 0.64 7.70 -15.54
C ILE A 423 0.05 6.47 -16.25
N ILE A 424 -1.28 6.41 -16.42
CA ILE A 424 -1.93 5.28 -17.09
C ILE A 424 -1.46 5.19 -18.56
N ASP A 425 -1.43 6.32 -19.26
CA ASP A 425 -1.03 6.37 -20.68
C ASP A 425 0.45 6.06 -20.87
N GLU A 426 1.31 6.55 -19.98
CA GLU A 426 2.73 6.22 -19.91
C GLU A 426 2.95 4.72 -19.71
N THR A 427 2.28 4.15 -18.72
CA THR A 427 2.38 2.72 -18.41
C THR A 427 1.85 1.86 -19.56
N ASN A 428 0.75 2.29 -20.19
CA ASN A 428 0.19 1.60 -21.35
C ASN A 428 1.14 1.60 -22.55
N ARG A 429 1.84 2.71 -22.80
CA ARG A 429 2.88 2.77 -23.85
C ARG A 429 4.07 1.86 -23.54
N TYR A 430 4.51 1.86 -22.28
CA TYR A 430 5.63 1.03 -21.84
C TYR A 430 5.34 -0.46 -21.98
N LEU A 431 4.09 -0.89 -21.74
CA LEU A 431 3.67 -2.29 -21.78
C LEU A 431 3.26 -2.78 -23.19
N VAL A 432 3.23 -1.93 -24.21
CA VAL A 432 2.58 -2.23 -25.50
C VAL A 432 2.96 -3.57 -26.14
N ALA A 433 4.23 -3.97 -26.10
CA ALA A 433 4.69 -5.25 -26.64
C ALA A 433 4.49 -6.40 -25.64
N ALA A 434 4.83 -6.17 -24.37
CA ALA A 434 4.71 -7.18 -23.32
C ALA A 434 3.25 -7.60 -23.06
N ARG A 435 2.29 -6.66 -23.13
CA ARG A 435 0.86 -6.97 -22.99
C ARG A 435 0.33 -7.87 -24.13
N GLN A 436 0.87 -7.75 -25.33
CA GLN A 436 0.48 -8.65 -26.43
C GLN A 436 0.97 -10.08 -26.17
N ARG A 437 2.18 -10.24 -25.62
CA ARG A 437 2.69 -11.53 -25.17
C ARG A 437 1.90 -12.09 -24.01
N GLU A 438 1.57 -11.24 -23.04
CA GLU A 438 0.74 -11.58 -21.88
C GLU A 438 -0.63 -12.12 -22.32
N TRP A 439 -1.34 -11.38 -23.16
CA TRP A 439 -2.64 -11.79 -23.67
C TRP A 439 -2.56 -13.01 -24.59
N TYR A 440 -1.48 -13.16 -25.35
CA TYR A 440 -1.24 -14.40 -26.12
C TYR A 440 -1.11 -15.62 -25.19
N ARG A 441 -0.47 -15.44 -24.01
CA ARG A 441 -0.28 -16.52 -23.04
C ARG A 441 -1.53 -16.83 -22.23
N TRP A 442 -2.28 -15.80 -21.79
CA TRP A 442 -3.32 -15.91 -20.78
C TRP A 442 -4.72 -15.53 -21.26
N ALA A 443 -4.94 -15.33 -22.57
CA ALA A 443 -6.24 -14.89 -23.09
C ALA A 443 -7.39 -15.84 -22.75
N GLU A 444 -7.15 -17.17 -22.77
CA GLU A 444 -8.17 -18.14 -22.44
C GLU A 444 -8.64 -18.02 -20.97
N ASP A 445 -7.72 -17.68 -20.07
CA ASP A 445 -8.04 -17.48 -18.65
C ASP A 445 -8.72 -16.12 -18.44
N TYR A 446 -8.27 -15.08 -19.14
CA TYR A 446 -8.85 -13.74 -19.06
C TYR A 446 -10.26 -13.66 -19.65
N LEU A 447 -10.60 -14.51 -20.61
CA LEU A 447 -11.88 -14.50 -21.30
C LEU A 447 -12.83 -15.61 -20.82
N ASP A 448 -12.43 -16.39 -19.83
CA ASP A 448 -13.30 -17.43 -19.25
C ASP A 448 -14.44 -16.81 -18.45
N ASP A 449 -15.65 -16.89 -18.98
CA ASP A 449 -16.89 -16.40 -18.37
C ASP A 449 -17.61 -17.48 -17.53
N SER A 450 -17.10 -18.71 -17.51
CA SER A 450 -17.68 -19.81 -16.74
C SER A 450 -17.43 -19.69 -15.23
N GLY A 451 -16.41 -18.92 -14.84
CA GLY A 451 -15.91 -18.84 -13.47
C GLY A 451 -15.13 -20.08 -13.01
N GLU A 452 -14.83 -21.00 -13.94
CA GLU A 452 -14.04 -22.20 -13.67
C GLU A 452 -12.54 -21.89 -13.66
N ARG A 453 -12.12 -20.88 -14.43
CA ARG A 453 -10.75 -20.40 -14.49
C ARG A 453 -10.59 -19.13 -13.65
N HIS A 454 -9.59 -19.10 -12.82
CA HIS A 454 -9.46 -18.18 -11.70
C HIS A 454 -9.05 -16.72 -12.04
N GLY A 455 -8.97 -16.35 -13.31
CA GLY A 455 -8.61 -14.97 -13.70
C GLY A 455 -9.80 -14.05 -13.92
N ASN A 456 -11.01 -14.59 -13.95
CA ASN A 456 -12.19 -13.85 -14.35
C ASN A 456 -13.33 -14.04 -13.36
N TYR A 457 -13.54 -13.02 -12.53
CA TYR A 457 -14.79 -12.93 -11.78
C TYR A 457 -15.84 -12.38 -12.73
N TYR A 458 -16.90 -13.16 -13.02
CA TYR A 458 -18.05 -12.64 -13.73
C TYR A 458 -18.63 -11.46 -12.95
N LEU A 459 -18.60 -10.28 -13.55
CA LEU A 459 -19.06 -9.05 -12.96
C LEU A 459 -20.18 -8.49 -13.83
N ASP A 460 -21.34 -8.26 -13.24
CA ASP A 460 -22.40 -7.51 -13.91
C ASP A 460 -21.93 -6.07 -14.17
N ASP A 461 -22.31 -5.51 -15.31
CA ASP A 461 -22.06 -4.12 -15.62
C ASP A 461 -22.73 -3.23 -14.55
N TYR A 462 -22.02 -2.18 -14.14
CA TYR A 462 -22.59 -1.16 -13.29
C TYR A 462 -23.37 -0.18 -14.14
N GLU A 463 -24.68 0.00 -13.85
CA GLU A 463 -25.53 0.95 -14.56
C GLU A 463 -26.25 1.88 -13.57
N LYS A 464 -26.02 3.18 -13.69
CA LYS A 464 -26.72 4.21 -12.92
C LYS A 464 -26.86 5.49 -13.76
N GLU A 465 -28.08 6.04 -13.79
CA GLU A 465 -28.38 7.32 -14.45
C GLU A 465 -27.96 7.41 -15.94
N GLY A 466 -27.94 6.26 -16.63
CA GLY A 466 -27.54 6.15 -18.03
C GLY A 466 -26.02 6.06 -18.25
N ILE A 467 -25.25 5.97 -17.19
CA ILE A 467 -23.82 5.64 -17.24
C ILE A 467 -23.68 4.13 -17.07
N VAL A 468 -23.01 3.50 -18.01
CA VAL A 468 -22.66 2.08 -17.95
C VAL A 468 -21.15 1.97 -17.81
N ILE A 469 -20.70 1.29 -16.75
CA ILE A 469 -19.30 0.92 -16.58
C ILE A 469 -19.20 -0.58 -16.78
N SER A 470 -18.63 -0.98 -17.91
CA SER A 470 -18.42 -2.40 -18.19
C SER A 470 -17.41 -2.99 -17.21
N ARG A 471 -17.75 -4.12 -16.63
CA ARG A 471 -16.90 -4.86 -15.71
C ARG A 471 -16.26 -6.08 -16.38
N PHE A 472 -16.92 -6.62 -17.39
CA PHE A 472 -16.37 -7.68 -18.21
C PHE A 472 -15.86 -7.10 -19.52
N ASN A 473 -14.54 -7.04 -19.65
CA ASN A 473 -13.89 -6.53 -20.85
C ASN A 473 -13.19 -7.68 -21.57
N ASP A 474 -13.39 -7.75 -22.88
CA ASP A 474 -12.83 -8.77 -23.76
C ASP A 474 -11.53 -8.32 -24.46
N ASP A 475 -11.13 -7.08 -24.24
CA ASP A 475 -9.85 -6.56 -24.70
C ASP A 475 -9.19 -5.61 -23.69
N TYR A 476 -7.89 -5.42 -23.89
CA TYR A 476 -7.06 -4.60 -23.02
C TYR A 476 -7.46 -3.11 -23.03
N GLU A 477 -7.81 -2.55 -24.17
CA GLU A 477 -8.13 -1.11 -24.29
C GLU A 477 -9.46 -0.78 -23.57
N GLN A 478 -10.40 -1.71 -23.60
CA GLN A 478 -11.64 -1.58 -22.82
C GLN A 478 -11.35 -1.61 -21.33
N GLU A 479 -10.44 -2.46 -20.89
CA GLU A 479 -10.03 -2.53 -19.49
C GLU A 479 -9.39 -1.21 -19.01
N ILE A 480 -8.52 -0.61 -19.81
CA ILE A 480 -7.93 0.71 -19.53
C ILE A 480 -9.01 1.81 -19.50
N LEU A 481 -9.97 1.77 -20.42
CA LEU A 481 -11.07 2.72 -20.44
C LEU A 481 -11.95 2.60 -19.18
N THR A 482 -12.21 1.38 -18.72
CA THR A 482 -12.95 1.11 -17.48
C THR A 482 -12.24 1.72 -16.26
N ILE A 483 -10.92 1.53 -16.14
CA ILE A 483 -10.12 2.14 -15.07
C ILE A 483 -10.27 3.67 -15.10
N LYS A 484 -10.03 4.30 -16.24
CA LYS A 484 -10.12 5.76 -16.38
C LYS A 484 -11.51 6.30 -16.07
N THR A 485 -12.54 5.62 -16.56
CA THR A 485 -13.95 6.00 -16.34
C THR A 485 -14.30 5.93 -14.87
N TYR A 486 -13.96 4.83 -14.20
CA TYR A 486 -14.20 4.66 -12.78
C TYR A 486 -13.51 5.76 -11.96
N LEU A 487 -12.22 5.97 -12.16
CA LEU A 487 -11.43 6.95 -11.39
C LEU A 487 -11.95 8.37 -11.59
N ASN A 488 -12.39 8.73 -12.79
CA ASN A 488 -12.97 10.04 -13.07
C ASN A 488 -14.29 10.24 -12.31
N ILE A 489 -15.24 9.31 -12.44
CA ILE A 489 -16.55 9.41 -11.78
C ILE A 489 -16.38 9.38 -10.26
N HIS A 490 -15.66 8.39 -9.73
CA HIS A 490 -15.47 8.23 -8.29
C HIS A 490 -14.69 9.40 -7.68
N GLY A 491 -13.62 9.84 -8.36
CA GLY A 491 -12.80 10.96 -7.93
C GLY A 491 -13.58 12.29 -7.83
N GLU A 492 -14.56 12.54 -8.70
CA GLU A 492 -15.44 13.70 -8.58
C GLU A 492 -16.45 13.55 -7.43
N ASN A 493 -16.91 12.33 -7.17
CA ASN A 493 -17.95 12.07 -6.18
C ASN A 493 -17.46 12.15 -4.73
N ILE A 494 -16.25 11.69 -4.42
CA ILE A 494 -15.70 11.62 -3.06
C ILE A 494 -15.86 12.94 -2.29
N GLN A 495 -15.60 14.10 -2.93
CA GLN A 495 -15.71 15.39 -2.26
C GLN A 495 -17.15 15.69 -1.80
N SER A 496 -18.14 15.28 -2.59
CA SER A 496 -19.58 15.43 -2.25
C SER A 496 -19.94 14.53 -1.08
N GLU A 497 -19.55 13.27 -1.13
CA GLU A 497 -19.84 12.27 -0.10
C GLU A 497 -19.19 12.63 1.24
N LEU A 498 -17.92 13.06 1.25
CA LEU A 498 -17.25 13.56 2.45
C LEU A 498 -17.96 14.79 3.06
N THR A 499 -18.62 15.60 2.22
CA THR A 499 -19.42 16.72 2.70
C THR A 499 -20.71 16.23 3.39
N GLY A 500 -21.38 15.23 2.80
CA GLY A 500 -22.54 14.58 3.40
C GLY A 500 -22.24 13.93 4.76
N ILE A 501 -21.11 13.23 4.86
CA ILE A 501 -20.64 12.65 6.14
C ILE A 501 -20.41 13.75 7.17
N GLN A 502 -19.76 14.86 6.80
CA GLN A 502 -19.50 15.96 7.74
C GLN A 502 -20.78 16.57 8.30
N GLU A 503 -21.82 16.69 7.49
CA GLU A 503 -23.11 17.22 7.93
C GLU A 503 -23.83 16.26 8.91
N SER A 504 -23.55 14.97 8.83
CA SER A 504 -24.11 13.95 9.72
C SER A 504 -23.29 13.74 11.00
N CYS A 505 -22.03 14.21 11.06
CA CYS A 505 -21.18 14.07 12.23
C CYS A 505 -21.74 14.77 13.46
N THR A 506 -21.59 14.13 14.62
CA THR A 506 -21.81 14.79 15.91
C THR A 506 -20.72 15.85 16.12
N GLU A 507 -21.13 17.10 16.46
CA GLU A 507 -20.17 18.17 16.77
C GLU A 507 -19.25 17.75 17.92
N THR A 508 -18.01 17.43 17.59
CA THR A 508 -16.96 17.29 18.59
C THR A 508 -16.22 18.62 18.69
N THR A 509 -16.22 19.23 19.89
CA THR A 509 -15.40 20.42 20.15
C THR A 509 -13.92 20.04 20.04
N GLY A 510 -13.36 20.20 18.84
CA GLY A 510 -11.97 19.85 18.54
C GLY A 510 -10.95 20.82 19.15
N PRO A 511 -9.64 20.53 19.04
CA PRO A 511 -8.54 21.33 19.60
C PRO A 511 -8.45 22.77 19.06
N LEU A 512 -9.23 23.15 18.04
CA LEU A 512 -9.37 24.53 17.58
C LEU A 512 -9.85 25.47 18.69
N GLY A 513 -10.68 24.97 19.63
CA GLY A 513 -11.09 25.75 20.83
C GLY A 513 -9.91 26.08 21.74
N GLU A 514 -8.98 25.13 21.93
CA GLU A 514 -7.80 25.34 22.78
C GLU A 514 -6.79 26.30 22.11
N MET A 515 -6.56 26.20 20.79
CA MET A 515 -5.69 27.13 20.07
C MET A 515 -6.29 28.54 19.99
N THR A 516 -7.60 28.65 19.77
CA THR A 516 -8.29 29.95 19.76
C THR A 516 -8.28 30.56 21.16
N LEU A 517 -8.46 29.77 22.20
CA LEU A 517 -8.36 30.23 23.60
C LEU A 517 -6.92 30.67 23.94
N LEU A 518 -5.90 29.91 23.50
CA LEU A 518 -4.49 30.25 23.69
C LEU A 518 -4.14 31.54 22.95
N PHE A 519 -4.65 31.70 21.72
CA PHE A 519 -4.47 32.92 20.91
C PHE A 519 -5.18 34.13 21.58
N LEU A 520 -6.41 33.97 22.06
CA LEU A 520 -7.13 35.02 22.80
C LEU A 520 -6.44 35.38 24.09
N ILE A 521 -5.96 34.41 24.89
CA ILE A 521 -5.17 34.65 26.09
C ILE A 521 -3.89 35.42 25.75
N THR A 522 -3.20 35.03 24.70
CA THR A 522 -1.99 35.70 24.23
C THR A 522 -2.30 37.15 23.79
N CYS A 523 -3.35 37.36 23.01
CA CYS A 523 -3.81 38.70 22.64
C CYS A 523 -4.20 39.56 23.85
N CYS A 524 -4.86 39.00 24.86
CA CYS A 524 -5.20 39.72 26.11
C CYS A 524 -3.97 40.06 26.93
N LEU A 525 -2.98 39.17 27.01
CA LEU A 525 -1.70 39.43 27.70
C LEU A 525 -0.91 40.57 27.08
N PHE A 526 -1.07 40.82 25.78
CA PHE A 526 -0.42 41.95 25.09
C PHE A 526 -1.26 43.23 25.07
N ALA A 527 -2.59 43.12 25.01
CA ALA A 527 -3.48 44.28 24.96
C ALA A 527 -3.58 45.03 26.32
N VAL A 528 -3.65 44.27 27.43
CA VAL A 528 -3.83 44.84 28.77
C VAL A 528 -2.65 45.75 29.21
N PRO A 529 -1.38 45.31 29.04
CA PRO A 529 -0.25 46.19 29.36
C PRO A 529 -0.20 47.45 28.49
N SER A 530 -0.55 47.33 27.17
CA SER A 530 -0.56 48.46 26.26
C SER A 530 -1.61 49.52 26.62
N ILE A 531 -2.76 49.09 27.11
CA ILE A 531 -3.83 50.00 27.60
C ILE A 531 -3.42 50.67 28.90
N LEU A 532 -2.73 49.97 29.80
CA LEU A 532 -2.27 50.50 31.08
C LEU A 532 -1.10 51.48 30.93
N ILE A 533 -0.27 51.31 29.91
CA ILE A 533 0.87 52.22 29.60
C ILE A 533 0.39 53.51 28.94
N ASN A 534 -0.70 53.48 28.15
CA ASN A 534 -1.25 54.66 27.48
C ASN A 534 -2.21 55.51 28.38
N ARG A 535 -2.50 55.08 29.62
CA ARG A 535 -3.32 55.82 30.57
C ARG A 535 -2.52 56.55 31.63
N LYS A 536 -1.23 56.70 31.50
CA LYS A 536 -0.34 57.60 32.26
C LYS A 536 0.40 58.45 31.25
#